data_8cc56ac3ef522df3d7ca0c8909346370
#
_entry.id   8cc56ac3ef522df3d7ca0c8909346370
#
_cell.length_a   1.000
_cell.length_b   1.000
_cell.length_c   1.000
_cell.angle_alpha   90.00
_cell.angle_beta   90.00
_cell.angle_gamma   90.00
#
_symmetry.space_group_name_H-M   'P 1'
#
loop_
_entity.id
_entity.type
_entity.pdbx_description
1 polymer ?
#
loop_
_entity_poly.entity_id
_entity_poly.type
_entity_poly.pdbx_seq_one_letter_code
_entity_poly.pdbx_strand_id
1 'polypeptide(L)'
;MVSARLLLVEDDPALANLLKKYLERLGYQVDACAQADAALALLDAHPEDYALLITDLSLPDMSGEELMTRSRLRAPHLRAIIASGYPYEPRAEGVEFLQKPFLPNLLAQAVERALKA
;
A
#
# COMPACT_ATOMS: atom_id res chain seq x y z
N MET A 1 -20.35 10.50 -2.11
CA MET A 1 -19.52 9.28 -2.22
C MET A 1 -18.23 9.47 -1.41
N VAL A 2 -17.88 8.52 -0.58
CA VAL A 2 -16.67 8.61 0.24
C VAL A 2 -15.50 8.06 -0.56
N SER A 3 -14.41 8.84 -0.64
CA SER A 3 -13.18 8.39 -1.29
C SER A 3 -12.52 7.29 -0.49
N ALA A 4 -11.97 6.29 -1.16
CA ALA A 4 -11.19 5.26 -0.50
C ALA A 4 -9.92 5.87 0.09
N ARG A 5 -9.54 5.42 1.29
CA ARG A 5 -8.31 5.83 1.95
C ARG A 5 -7.26 4.74 1.79
N LEU A 6 -6.12 5.13 1.28
CA LEU A 6 -5.00 4.25 0.98
C LEU A 6 -3.85 4.52 1.95
N LEU A 7 -3.18 3.46 2.38
CA LEU A 7 -1.99 3.56 3.23
C LEU A 7 -0.78 3.20 2.38
N LEU A 8 0.08 4.19 2.13
CA LEU A 8 1.27 4.04 1.29
C LEU A 8 2.51 4.01 2.16
N VAL A 9 3.30 2.94 2.03
CA VAL A 9 4.55 2.79 2.78
C VAL A 9 5.70 2.70 1.78
N GLU A 10 6.49 3.77 1.72
CA GLU A 10 7.60 3.94 0.78
C GLU A 10 8.69 4.74 1.47
N ASP A 11 9.91 4.18 1.54
CA ASP A 11 11.01 4.83 2.24
C ASP A 11 11.75 5.89 1.42
N ASP A 12 11.55 5.91 0.10
CA ASP A 12 12.08 6.99 -0.76
C ASP A 12 11.11 8.17 -0.70
N PRO A 13 11.51 9.31 -0.08
CA PRO A 13 10.57 10.43 0.10
C PRO A 13 10.09 11.05 -1.21
N ALA A 14 10.96 11.12 -2.22
CA ALA A 14 10.59 11.70 -3.51
C ALA A 14 9.56 10.83 -4.21
N LEU A 15 9.76 9.52 -4.21
CA LEU A 15 8.83 8.58 -4.81
C LEU A 15 7.51 8.56 -4.05
N ALA A 16 7.56 8.54 -2.71
CA ALA A 16 6.36 8.57 -1.88
C ALA A 16 5.51 9.80 -2.18
N ASN A 17 6.14 10.97 -2.28
CA ASN A 17 5.46 12.22 -2.56
C ASN A 17 4.82 12.20 -3.96
N LEU A 18 5.56 11.72 -4.95
CA LEU A 18 5.07 11.60 -6.32
C LEU A 18 3.84 10.71 -6.39
N LEU A 19 3.92 9.51 -5.82
CA LEU A 19 2.82 8.55 -5.83
C LEU A 19 1.60 9.05 -5.07
N LYS A 20 1.83 9.68 -3.91
CA LYS A 20 0.75 10.25 -3.12
C LYS A 20 -0.01 11.31 -3.91
N LYS A 21 0.70 12.26 -4.52
CA LYS A 21 0.08 13.31 -5.31
C LYS A 21 -0.69 12.75 -6.49
N TYR A 22 -0.11 11.77 -7.17
CA TYR A 22 -0.76 11.14 -8.32
C TYR A 22 -2.08 10.49 -7.92
N LEU A 23 -2.07 9.70 -6.85
CA LEU A 23 -3.28 9.01 -6.37
C LEU A 23 -4.32 9.99 -5.82
N GLU A 24 -3.88 11.05 -5.16
CA GLU A 24 -4.81 12.09 -4.68
C GLU A 24 -5.51 12.81 -5.83
N ARG A 25 -4.83 13.03 -6.94
CA ARG A 25 -5.45 13.60 -8.14
C ARG A 25 -6.53 12.72 -8.73
N LEU A 26 -6.44 11.41 -8.49
CA LEU A 26 -7.45 10.45 -8.95
C LEU A 26 -8.63 10.35 -7.99
N GLY A 27 -8.60 11.08 -6.87
CA GLY A 27 -9.71 11.13 -5.92
C GLY A 27 -9.52 10.29 -4.67
N TYR A 28 -8.40 9.60 -4.51
CA TYR A 28 -8.13 8.82 -3.31
C TYR A 28 -7.60 9.71 -2.18
N GLN A 29 -7.83 9.29 -0.94
CA GLN A 29 -7.17 9.85 0.22
C GLN A 29 -5.96 8.97 0.53
N VAL A 30 -4.79 9.58 0.72
CA VAL A 30 -3.54 8.81 0.88
C VAL A 30 -2.78 9.29 2.12
N ASP A 31 -2.49 8.37 3.02
CA ASP A 31 -1.55 8.59 4.11
C ASP A 31 -0.26 7.88 3.75
N ALA A 32 0.86 8.61 3.75
CA ALA A 32 2.16 8.08 3.38
C ALA A 32 3.06 7.96 4.62
N CYS A 33 3.74 6.82 4.72
CA CYS A 33 4.69 6.54 5.80
C CYS A 33 6.01 6.09 5.19
N ALA A 34 7.12 6.44 5.84
CA ALA A 34 8.45 6.01 5.39
C ALA A 34 8.85 4.65 5.95
N GLN A 35 8.19 4.18 7.01
CA GLN A 35 8.52 2.94 7.71
C GLN A 35 7.26 2.17 8.07
N ALA A 36 7.40 0.87 8.22
CA ALA A 36 6.31 -0.01 8.56
C ALA A 36 5.70 0.29 9.94
N ASP A 37 6.53 0.63 10.93
CA ASP A 37 6.04 0.94 12.27
C ASP A 37 5.03 2.09 12.28
N ALA A 38 5.29 3.12 11.47
CA ALA A 38 4.37 4.25 11.36
C ALA A 38 3.03 3.83 10.76
N ALA A 39 3.07 2.95 9.76
CA ALA A 39 1.86 2.41 9.14
C ALA A 39 1.05 1.59 10.13
N LEU A 40 1.71 0.73 10.92
CA LEU A 40 1.03 -0.08 11.92
C LEU A 40 0.38 0.79 13.00
N ALA A 41 1.04 1.90 13.39
CA ALA A 41 0.46 2.84 14.34
C ALA A 41 -0.83 3.47 13.81
N LEU A 42 -0.87 3.82 12.52
CA LEU A 42 -2.08 4.36 11.89
C LEU A 42 -3.19 3.31 11.86
N LEU A 43 -2.86 2.07 11.56
CA LEU A 43 -3.84 0.97 11.56
C LEU A 43 -4.37 0.66 12.96
N ASP A 44 -3.51 0.76 13.98
CA ASP A 44 -3.96 0.60 15.37
C ASP A 44 -4.97 1.68 15.76
N ALA A 45 -4.73 2.92 15.33
CA ALA A 45 -5.60 4.05 15.64
C ALA A 45 -6.89 4.03 14.80
N HIS A 46 -6.81 3.56 13.54
CA HIS A 46 -7.91 3.65 12.57
C HIS A 46 -8.05 2.36 11.76
N PRO A 47 -8.36 1.21 12.40
CA PRO A 47 -8.34 -0.09 11.70
C PRO A 47 -9.39 -0.22 10.60
N GLU A 48 -10.47 0.53 10.67
CA GLU A 48 -11.56 0.45 9.69
C GLU A 48 -11.47 1.47 8.56
N ASP A 49 -10.50 2.40 8.64
CA ASP A 49 -10.46 3.54 7.72
C ASP A 49 -9.73 3.26 6.41
N TYR A 50 -8.84 2.27 6.40
CA TYR A 50 -8.02 1.98 5.22
C TYR A 50 -8.60 0.85 4.39
N ALA A 51 -8.67 1.07 3.08
CA ALA A 51 -9.16 0.08 2.13
C ALA A 51 -8.03 -0.74 1.51
N LEU A 52 -6.83 -0.17 1.45
CA LEU A 52 -5.70 -0.76 0.71
C LEU A 52 -4.38 -0.34 1.30
N LEU A 53 -3.47 -1.31 1.44
CA LEU A 53 -2.06 -1.07 1.79
C LEU A 53 -1.23 -1.17 0.51
N ILE A 54 -0.40 -0.16 0.25
CA ILE A 54 0.58 -0.17 -0.85
C ILE A 54 1.95 -0.10 -0.19
N THR A 55 2.79 -1.10 -0.40
CA THR A 55 4.08 -1.17 0.27
C THR A 55 5.16 -1.74 -0.62
N ASP A 56 6.41 -1.33 -0.40
CA ASP A 56 7.57 -2.03 -0.95
C ASP A 56 7.72 -3.38 -0.25
N LEU A 57 8.29 -4.34 -0.97
CA LEU A 57 8.65 -5.63 -0.39
C LEU A 57 9.75 -5.47 0.66
N SER A 58 10.68 -4.55 0.45
CA SER A 58 11.79 -4.29 1.38
C SER A 58 11.63 -2.90 1.98
N LEU A 59 11.52 -2.83 3.30
CA LEU A 59 11.44 -1.59 4.07
C LEU A 59 12.59 -1.56 5.08
N PRO A 60 12.92 -0.37 5.65
CA PRO A 60 14.02 -0.29 6.61
C PRO A 60 13.85 -1.14 7.85
N ASP A 61 12.62 -1.31 8.34
CA ASP A 61 12.35 -1.96 9.63
C ASP A 61 11.74 -3.35 9.51
N MET A 62 11.14 -3.71 8.36
CA MET A 62 10.63 -5.07 8.14
C MET A 62 10.31 -5.28 6.66
N SER A 63 10.01 -6.51 6.25
CA SER A 63 9.57 -6.77 4.88
C SER A 63 8.13 -6.32 4.68
N GLY A 64 7.77 -6.04 3.42
CA GLY A 64 6.38 -5.74 3.07
C GLY A 64 5.43 -6.89 3.36
N GLU A 65 5.92 -8.14 3.24
CA GLU A 65 5.11 -9.30 3.60
C GLU A 65 4.77 -9.34 5.08
N GLU A 66 5.76 -9.06 5.93
CA GLU A 66 5.53 -9.01 7.36
C GLU A 66 4.60 -7.86 7.72
N LEU A 67 4.79 -6.71 7.10
CA LEU A 67 3.89 -5.57 7.29
C LEU A 67 2.46 -5.93 6.92
N MET A 68 2.26 -6.58 5.76
CA MET A 68 0.94 -7.01 5.32
C MET A 68 0.30 -7.97 6.34
N THR A 69 1.06 -8.96 6.81
CA THR A 69 0.57 -9.94 7.78
C THR A 69 0.14 -9.25 9.07
N ARG A 70 0.98 -8.36 9.59
CA ARG A 70 0.67 -7.61 10.81
C ARG A 70 -0.50 -6.66 10.62
N SER A 71 -0.58 -6.03 9.43
CA SER A 71 -1.68 -5.13 9.09
C SER A 71 -3.01 -5.86 9.09
N ARG A 72 -3.05 -7.08 8.56
CA ARG A 72 -4.28 -7.88 8.49
C ARG A 72 -4.72 -8.45 9.82
N LEU A 73 -3.82 -8.52 10.80
CA LEU A 73 -4.23 -8.84 12.18
C LEU A 73 -5.08 -7.72 12.77
N ARG A 74 -4.83 -6.48 12.36
CA ARG A 74 -5.57 -5.29 12.81
C ARG A 74 -6.80 -5.03 11.95
N ALA A 75 -6.68 -5.27 10.65
CA ALA A 75 -7.71 -4.97 9.65
C ALA A 75 -7.81 -6.15 8.68
N PRO A 76 -8.57 -7.21 9.03
CA PRO A 76 -8.64 -8.43 8.21
C PRO A 76 -9.15 -8.23 6.79
N HIS A 77 -9.92 -7.16 6.57
CA HIS A 77 -10.45 -6.81 5.24
C HIS A 77 -9.43 -6.18 4.31
N LEU A 78 -8.27 -5.78 4.83
CA LEU A 78 -7.30 -4.97 4.10
C LEU A 78 -6.69 -5.73 2.93
N ARG A 79 -6.73 -5.12 1.75
CA ARG A 79 -6.04 -5.62 0.57
C ARG A 79 -4.69 -4.97 0.46
N ALA A 80 -3.78 -5.57 -0.31
CA ALA A 80 -2.42 -5.06 -0.41
C ALA A 80 -1.87 -5.13 -1.82
N ILE A 81 -1.02 -4.15 -2.15
CA ILE A 81 -0.16 -4.16 -3.33
C ILE A 81 1.26 -4.13 -2.81
N ILE A 82 2.07 -5.11 -3.22
CA ILE A 82 3.48 -5.17 -2.85
C ILE A 82 4.32 -4.89 -4.09
N ALA A 83 5.21 -3.90 -4.01
CA ALA A 83 6.08 -3.50 -5.10
C ALA A 83 7.51 -3.92 -4.83
N SER A 84 8.22 -4.38 -5.87
CA SER A 84 9.60 -4.83 -5.74
C SER A 84 10.32 -4.72 -7.08
N GLY A 85 11.63 -4.44 -7.03
CA GLY A 85 12.50 -4.53 -8.20
C GLY A 85 12.83 -5.96 -8.59
N TYR A 86 12.55 -6.93 -7.71
CA TYR A 86 12.79 -8.35 -7.97
C TYR A 86 11.45 -9.07 -8.12
N PRO A 87 11.41 -10.15 -8.92
CA PRO A 87 10.19 -10.94 -9.04
C PRO A 87 9.73 -11.46 -7.68
N TYR A 88 8.44 -11.34 -7.42
CA TYR A 88 7.84 -11.80 -6.19
C TYR A 88 6.44 -12.32 -6.49
N GLU A 89 6.13 -13.49 -5.96
CA GLU A 89 4.82 -14.10 -6.16
C GLU A 89 4.03 -14.07 -4.84
N PRO A 90 2.94 -13.28 -4.77
CA PRO A 90 2.13 -13.24 -3.56
C PRO A 90 1.50 -14.59 -3.26
N ARG A 91 1.50 -14.99 -1.99
CA ARG A 91 0.93 -16.25 -1.54
C ARG A 91 -0.41 -16.10 -0.84
N ALA A 92 -0.75 -14.87 -0.45
CA ALA A 92 -1.99 -14.59 0.25
C ALA A 92 -3.02 -14.01 -0.71
N GLU A 93 -4.31 -14.28 -0.45
CA GLU A 93 -5.39 -13.70 -1.23
C GLU A 93 -5.48 -12.19 -0.99
N GLY A 94 -5.94 -11.45 -2.00
CA GLY A 94 -6.10 -10.01 -1.91
C GLY A 94 -4.78 -9.25 -1.95
N VAL A 95 -3.70 -9.87 -2.41
CA VAL A 95 -2.39 -9.25 -2.56
C VAL A 95 -2.00 -9.29 -4.03
N GLU A 96 -1.67 -8.11 -4.59
CA GLU A 96 -1.13 -7.99 -5.94
C GLU A 96 0.33 -7.60 -5.89
N PHE A 97 1.07 -8.03 -6.89
CA PHE A 97 2.47 -7.66 -7.07
C PHE A 97 2.58 -6.62 -8.17
N LEU A 98 3.43 -5.60 -7.93
CA LEU A 98 3.75 -4.59 -8.93
C LEU A 98 5.25 -4.50 -9.09
N GLN A 99 5.75 -4.80 -10.29
CA GLN A 99 7.19 -4.79 -10.57
C GLN A 99 7.72 -3.36 -10.67
N LYS A 100 8.79 -3.06 -9.95
CA LYS A 100 9.51 -1.78 -10.10
C LYS A 100 10.56 -1.89 -11.21
N PRO A 101 10.86 -0.83 -11.94
CA PRO A 101 10.14 0.44 -11.96
C PRO A 101 8.79 0.31 -12.68
N PHE A 102 7.79 1.04 -12.24
CA PHE A 102 6.49 1.05 -12.88
C PHE A 102 6.06 2.47 -13.23
N LEU A 103 5.22 2.60 -14.24
CA LEU A 103 4.59 3.87 -14.56
C LEU A 103 3.44 4.13 -13.59
N PRO A 104 3.17 5.38 -13.22
CA PRO A 104 2.08 5.68 -12.29
C PRO A 104 0.72 5.13 -12.70
N ASN A 105 0.42 5.07 -14.00
CA ASN A 105 -0.85 4.52 -14.47
C ASN A 105 -0.99 3.02 -14.18
N LEU A 106 0.12 2.27 -14.11
CA LEU A 106 0.06 0.86 -13.72
C LEU A 106 -0.31 0.70 -12.24
N LEU A 107 0.20 1.59 -11.39
CA LEU A 107 -0.21 1.63 -10.00
C LEU A 107 -1.69 1.95 -9.88
N ALA A 108 -2.15 2.96 -10.64
CA ALA A 108 -3.57 3.34 -10.62
C ALA A 108 -4.47 2.18 -11.03
N GLN A 109 -4.08 1.41 -12.04
CA GLN A 109 -4.83 0.24 -12.49
C GLN A 109 -4.85 -0.85 -11.41
N ALA A 110 -3.73 -1.09 -10.74
CA ALA A 110 -3.64 -2.06 -9.67
C ALA A 110 -4.52 -1.66 -8.47
N VAL A 111 -4.52 -0.38 -8.12
CA VAL A 111 -5.38 0.16 -7.06
C VAL A 111 -6.84 -0.06 -7.41
N GLU A 112 -7.24 0.27 -8.63
CA GLU A 112 -8.62 0.10 -9.08
C GLU A 112 -9.05 -1.37 -9.00
N ARG A 113 -8.21 -2.30 -9.47
CA ARG A 113 -8.51 -3.73 -9.38
C ARG A 113 -8.66 -4.18 -7.93
N ALA A 114 -7.74 -3.75 -7.07
CA ALA A 114 -7.76 -4.14 -5.66
C ALA A 114 -9.02 -3.65 -4.94
N LEU A 115 -9.47 -2.45 -5.25
CA LEU A 115 -10.66 -1.87 -4.60
C LEU A 115 -11.97 -2.47 -5.11
N LYS A 116 -11.97 -3.04 -6.30
CA LYS A 116 -13.18 -3.67 -6.88
C LYS A 116 -13.33 -5.14 -6.50
N ALA A 117 -12.26 -5.76 -6.07
CA ALA A 117 -12.26 -7.20 -5.80
C ALA A 117 -13.03 -7.60 -4.56
#